data_f0c3e37b5d8bbc09a5087a59964ca8ef
#
_entry.id   f0c3e37b5d8bbc09a5087a59964ca8ef
#
_cell.length_a   1.000
_cell.length_b   1.000
_cell.length_c   1.000
_cell.angle_alpha   90.00
_cell.angle_beta   90.00
_cell.angle_gamma   90.00
#
_symmetry.space_group_name_H-M   'P 1'
#
loop_
_entity.id
_entity.type
_entity.pdbx_description
1 polymer ?
#
loop_
_entity_poly.entity_id
_entity_poly.type
_entity_poly.pdbx_seq_one_letter_code
_entity_poly.pdbx_strand_id
1 'polypeptide(L)'
;MTITPDAPQTETRMIDGVPLTPKEVTTIGFEDLVATRTVEEERLHRKQRLAGALRIFGRFGFGEGVAGHITVRDPEFPDHFWVNPLGLSFRHMRVSDLILVNHHGEVVYGKHSVNRAAYVLHAAVHTARPDVIAAAHAHSVYGKAFSSLGIPLDPLTQDSCAFYEQNVVIADHGGAVVFEEAAGRDFAEAFGNHRAAIHQNHGHFTVGASVDEAVFWFVCFERCAQAQLAAMAAGTPKHIPHESAVYTRENAGSAITGWMHFQPLWQEICQTDPDLFD
;
A
#
# COMPACT_ATOMS: atom_id res chain seq x y z
N MET A 1 -61.02 -13.16 -22.44
CA MET A 1 -60.09 -14.18 -21.96
C MET A 1 -58.69 -13.79 -22.49
N THR A 2 -57.90 -13.18 -21.69
CA THR A 2 -56.50 -12.81 -22.01
C THR A 2 -55.62 -13.97 -21.58
N ILE A 3 -55.05 -14.68 -22.55
CA ILE A 3 -54.08 -15.74 -22.30
C ILE A 3 -52.74 -15.06 -22.03
N THR A 4 -52.28 -15.07 -20.78
CA THR A 4 -50.93 -14.72 -20.42
C THR A 4 -50.04 -15.88 -20.86
N PRO A 5 -48.99 -15.65 -21.66
CA PRO A 5 -48.05 -16.74 -22.01
C PRO A 5 -47.31 -17.19 -20.76
N ASP A 6 -47.33 -18.49 -20.51
CA ASP A 6 -46.48 -19.10 -19.50
C ASP A 6 -45.02 -18.73 -19.76
N ALA A 7 -44.34 -18.23 -18.72
CA ALA A 7 -42.91 -18.00 -18.75
C ALA A 7 -42.19 -19.35 -19.03
N PRO A 8 -41.20 -19.41 -19.91
CA PRO A 8 -40.52 -20.64 -20.21
C PRO A 8 -39.87 -21.19 -18.91
N GLN A 9 -40.23 -22.42 -18.55
CA GLN A 9 -39.55 -23.17 -17.49
C GLN A 9 -38.12 -23.41 -17.98
N THR A 10 -37.17 -22.62 -17.46
CA THR A 10 -35.75 -22.84 -17.71
C THR A 10 -35.35 -24.13 -17.00
N GLU A 11 -35.10 -25.20 -17.76
CA GLU A 11 -34.50 -26.44 -17.24
C GLU A 11 -33.23 -26.08 -16.45
N THR A 12 -33.20 -26.44 -15.19
CA THR A 12 -32.03 -26.24 -14.35
C THR A 12 -30.87 -27.11 -14.87
N ARG A 13 -29.88 -26.46 -15.49
CA ARG A 13 -28.67 -27.15 -15.96
C ARG A 13 -27.86 -27.66 -14.79
N MET A 14 -27.19 -28.81 -14.97
CA MET A 14 -26.42 -29.51 -13.93
C MET A 14 -24.99 -29.72 -14.42
N ILE A 15 -24.00 -29.60 -13.53
CA ILE A 15 -22.61 -30.06 -13.71
C ILE A 15 -22.28 -30.98 -12.52
N ASP A 16 -21.87 -32.20 -12.79
CA ASP A 16 -21.51 -33.19 -11.77
C ASP A 16 -22.59 -33.37 -10.68
N GLY A 17 -23.87 -33.31 -11.06
CA GLY A 17 -25.00 -33.40 -10.16
C GLY A 17 -25.30 -32.13 -9.37
N VAL A 18 -24.61 -31.02 -9.64
CA VAL A 18 -24.82 -29.72 -8.97
C VAL A 18 -25.63 -28.79 -9.89
N PRO A 19 -26.76 -28.21 -9.41
CA PRO A 19 -27.56 -27.28 -10.21
C PRO A 19 -26.83 -25.97 -10.46
N LEU A 20 -26.88 -25.48 -11.71
CA LEU A 20 -26.32 -24.19 -12.12
C LEU A 20 -27.32 -23.06 -11.77
N THR A 21 -27.40 -22.75 -10.49
CA THR A 21 -28.17 -21.62 -9.99
C THR A 21 -27.22 -20.57 -9.37
N PRO A 22 -27.59 -19.28 -9.42
CA PRO A 22 -26.83 -18.26 -8.70
C PRO A 22 -26.70 -18.62 -7.22
N LYS A 23 -25.51 -18.51 -6.67
CA LYS A 23 -25.22 -18.74 -5.26
C LYS A 23 -24.70 -17.46 -4.64
N GLU A 24 -24.97 -17.27 -3.35
CA GLU A 24 -24.20 -16.32 -2.57
C GLU A 24 -22.74 -16.77 -2.53
N VAL A 25 -21.85 -15.86 -2.87
CA VAL A 25 -20.42 -16.08 -2.82
C VAL A 25 -19.79 -14.99 -1.95
N THR A 26 -18.76 -15.37 -1.19
CA THR A 26 -18.00 -14.43 -0.37
C THR A 26 -16.60 -14.20 -0.97
N THR A 27 -16.10 -13.00 -0.82
CA THR A 27 -14.69 -12.71 -1.15
C THR A 27 -13.81 -13.31 -0.06
N ILE A 28 -12.78 -14.07 -0.46
CA ILE A 28 -11.82 -14.66 0.49
C ILE A 28 -11.16 -13.52 1.30
N GLY A 29 -11.18 -13.68 2.62
CA GLY A 29 -10.61 -12.72 3.56
C GLY A 29 -11.52 -11.52 3.88
N PHE A 30 -12.71 -11.41 3.27
CA PHE A 30 -13.63 -10.30 3.52
C PHE A 30 -14.12 -10.26 4.97
N GLU A 31 -14.23 -11.41 5.60
CA GLU A 31 -14.50 -11.57 7.03
C GLU A 31 -13.48 -10.85 7.90
N ASP A 32 -12.22 -10.78 7.48
CA ASP A 32 -11.15 -10.09 8.19
C ASP A 32 -11.29 -8.56 8.11
N LEU A 33 -11.76 -8.04 6.96
CA LEU A 33 -12.02 -6.61 6.78
C LEU A 33 -13.13 -6.09 7.71
N VAL A 34 -14.17 -6.90 7.94
CA VAL A 34 -15.35 -6.52 8.73
C VAL A 34 -15.27 -7.00 10.19
N ALA A 35 -14.20 -7.69 10.57
CA ALA A 35 -14.02 -8.20 11.92
C ALA A 35 -13.95 -7.08 12.96
N THR A 36 -14.71 -7.22 14.03
CA THR A 36 -14.57 -6.36 15.21
C THR A 36 -13.46 -6.90 16.09
N ARG A 37 -12.47 -6.06 16.41
CA ARG A 37 -11.31 -6.41 17.24
C ARG A 37 -11.24 -5.55 18.47
N THR A 38 -10.77 -6.11 19.59
CA THR A 38 -10.30 -5.32 20.75
C THR A 38 -9.04 -4.55 20.33
N VAL A 39 -8.61 -3.62 21.18
CA VAL A 39 -7.38 -2.83 20.92
C VAL A 39 -6.15 -3.75 20.79
N GLU A 40 -6.04 -4.76 21.64
CA GLU A 40 -4.93 -5.72 21.62
C GLU A 40 -4.96 -6.61 20.37
N GLU A 41 -6.14 -7.07 19.97
CA GLU A 41 -6.30 -7.85 18.75
C GLU A 41 -6.00 -7.01 17.51
N GLU A 42 -6.45 -5.76 17.47
CA GLU A 42 -6.14 -4.85 16.37
C GLU A 42 -4.65 -4.51 16.31
N ARG A 43 -3.99 -4.29 17.46
CA ARG A 43 -2.55 -4.10 17.53
C ARG A 43 -1.79 -5.30 16.99
N LEU A 44 -2.17 -6.51 17.39
CA LEU A 44 -1.57 -7.74 16.89
C LEU A 44 -1.82 -7.89 15.38
N HIS A 45 -3.04 -7.66 14.93
CA HIS A 45 -3.40 -7.69 13.51
C HIS A 45 -2.52 -6.74 12.69
N ARG A 46 -2.40 -5.47 13.09
CA ARG A 46 -1.55 -4.48 12.40
C ARG A 46 -0.09 -4.92 12.35
N LYS A 47 0.44 -5.46 13.44
CA LYS A 47 1.81 -5.98 13.49
C LYS A 47 2.02 -7.17 12.54
N GLN A 48 1.09 -8.11 12.50
CA GLN A 48 1.13 -9.26 11.59
C GLN A 48 1.11 -8.81 10.13
N ARG A 49 0.19 -7.90 9.78
CA ARG A 49 0.12 -7.32 8.42
C ARG A 49 1.40 -6.59 8.07
N LEU A 50 1.98 -5.83 9.00
CA LEU A 50 3.25 -5.12 8.80
C LEU A 50 4.42 -6.09 8.55
N ALA A 51 4.57 -7.13 9.37
CA ALA A 51 5.62 -8.13 9.18
C ALA A 51 5.49 -8.85 7.82
N GLY A 52 4.27 -9.25 7.45
CA GLY A 52 3.99 -9.85 6.15
C GLY A 52 4.26 -8.89 4.98
N ALA A 53 3.88 -7.63 5.11
CA ALA A 53 4.13 -6.59 4.11
C ALA A 53 5.63 -6.38 3.86
N LEU A 54 6.43 -6.36 4.92
CA LEU A 54 7.89 -6.27 4.80
C LEU A 54 8.48 -7.49 4.08
N ARG A 55 8.00 -8.71 4.38
CA ARG A 55 8.42 -9.92 3.65
C ARG A 55 8.01 -9.88 2.18
N ILE A 56 6.82 -9.38 1.87
CA ILE A 56 6.36 -9.14 0.48
C ILE A 56 7.31 -8.16 -0.22
N PHE A 57 7.68 -7.06 0.41
CA PHE A 57 8.68 -6.13 -0.14
C PHE A 57 10.02 -6.82 -0.37
N GLY A 58 10.46 -7.67 0.58
CA GLY A 58 11.67 -8.46 0.43
C GLY A 58 11.62 -9.42 -0.77
N ARG A 59 10.46 -10.05 -1.04
CA ARG A 59 10.26 -10.92 -2.21
C ARG A 59 10.28 -10.17 -3.53
N PHE A 60 9.69 -8.98 -3.57
CA PHE A 60 9.72 -8.13 -4.75
C PHE A 60 11.06 -7.44 -4.99
N GLY A 61 12.04 -7.64 -4.09
CA GLY A 61 13.37 -7.04 -4.23
C GLY A 61 13.42 -5.56 -3.87
N PHE A 62 12.50 -5.08 -3.01
CA PHE A 62 12.47 -3.68 -2.56
C PHE A 62 13.35 -3.42 -1.34
N GLY A 63 13.96 -4.48 -0.76
CA GLY A 63 14.91 -4.35 0.35
C GLY A 63 16.32 -4.04 -0.15
N GLU A 64 16.75 -2.79 -0.06
CA GLU A 64 18.09 -2.34 -0.41
C GLU A 64 18.85 -1.88 0.84
N GLY A 65 19.68 -2.76 1.42
CA GLY A 65 20.45 -2.47 2.61
C GLY A 65 19.54 -2.13 3.80
N VAL A 66 19.67 -0.91 4.32
CA VAL A 66 18.85 -0.40 5.43
C VAL A 66 17.77 0.58 4.96
N ALA A 67 17.63 0.79 3.65
CA ALA A 67 16.66 1.68 3.08
C ALA A 67 15.27 1.02 2.98
N GLY A 68 14.24 1.85 3.14
CA GLY A 68 12.85 1.42 3.06
C GLY A 68 12.23 1.15 4.43
N HIS A 69 10.95 1.52 4.52
CA HIS A 69 10.19 1.47 5.77
C HIS A 69 8.72 1.30 5.46
N ILE A 70 8.04 0.53 6.31
CA ILE A 70 6.59 0.52 6.37
C ILE A 70 6.23 0.85 7.82
N THR A 71 5.34 1.81 8.00
CA THR A 71 4.84 2.19 9.32
C THR A 71 3.35 1.94 9.42
N VAL A 72 2.89 1.57 10.61
CA VAL A 72 1.47 1.48 10.93
C VAL A 72 1.20 2.10 12.30
N ARG A 73 0.20 2.97 12.36
CA ARG A 73 -0.22 3.66 13.59
C ARG A 73 -0.71 2.65 14.61
N ASP A 74 -0.31 2.83 15.88
CA ASP A 74 -0.86 2.04 16.99
C ASP A 74 -2.36 2.35 17.19
N PRO A 75 -3.22 1.36 17.46
CA PRO A 75 -4.66 1.61 17.61
C PRO A 75 -5.04 2.34 18.88
N GLU A 76 -4.21 2.32 19.94
CA GLU A 76 -4.44 2.97 21.21
C GLU A 76 -3.69 4.31 21.33
N PHE A 77 -2.47 4.35 20.80
CA PHE A 77 -1.58 5.51 20.87
C PHE A 77 -1.43 6.13 19.47
N PRO A 78 -2.30 7.08 19.07
CA PRO A 78 -2.34 7.59 17.70
C PRO A 78 -1.10 8.39 17.28
N ASP A 79 -0.24 8.77 18.21
CA ASP A 79 1.04 9.44 18.03
C ASP A 79 2.24 8.48 18.05
N HIS A 80 1.98 7.17 18.08
CA HIS A 80 2.97 6.10 18.00
C HIS A 80 2.74 5.23 16.77
N PHE A 81 3.80 4.68 16.21
CA PHE A 81 3.69 3.77 15.08
C PHE A 81 4.70 2.62 15.15
N TRP A 82 4.22 1.45 14.73
CA TRP A 82 5.04 0.26 14.53
C TRP A 82 5.81 0.38 13.24
N VAL A 83 7.07 -0.06 13.25
CA VAL A 83 7.97 0.05 12.11
C VAL A 83 9.01 -1.07 12.14
N ASN A 84 9.62 -1.37 10.99
CA ASN A 84 10.76 -2.27 10.91
C ASN A 84 11.99 -1.65 11.59
N PRO A 85 12.76 -2.46 12.32
CA PRO A 85 14.02 -2.02 12.92
C PRO A 85 15.11 -1.79 11.88
N LEU A 86 16.07 -0.96 12.22
CA LEU A 86 17.27 -0.72 11.40
C LEU A 86 18.14 -1.99 11.35
N GLY A 87 18.55 -2.36 10.15
CA GLY A 87 19.56 -3.41 9.94
C GLY A 87 19.01 -4.85 9.83
N LEU A 88 17.70 -5.07 9.98
CA LEU A 88 17.10 -6.38 9.73
C LEU A 88 16.58 -6.50 8.30
N SER A 89 16.76 -7.68 7.73
CA SER A 89 16.28 -7.98 6.37
C SER A 89 14.76 -8.04 6.31
N PHE A 90 14.17 -7.39 5.34
CA PHE A 90 12.73 -7.50 5.06
C PHE A 90 12.27 -8.94 4.86
N ARG A 91 13.09 -9.77 4.22
CA ARG A 91 12.76 -11.18 3.91
C ARG A 91 12.55 -12.06 5.14
N HIS A 92 13.06 -11.66 6.29
CA HIS A 92 13.06 -12.45 7.52
C HIS A 92 12.35 -11.75 8.68
N MET A 93 11.62 -10.65 8.40
CA MET A 93 10.93 -9.87 9.44
C MET A 93 9.86 -10.72 10.14
N ARG A 94 9.84 -10.64 11.48
CA ARG A 94 8.85 -11.30 12.34
C ARG A 94 8.06 -10.26 13.11
N VAL A 95 6.91 -10.66 13.63
CA VAL A 95 6.08 -9.80 14.49
C VAL A 95 6.85 -9.35 15.73
N SER A 96 7.69 -10.25 16.30
CA SER A 96 8.52 -9.94 17.48
C SER A 96 9.70 -9.01 17.23
N ASP A 97 10.10 -8.83 15.95
CA ASP A 97 11.20 -7.92 15.59
C ASP A 97 10.75 -6.45 15.52
N LEU A 98 9.45 -6.21 15.35
CA LEU A 98 8.90 -4.87 15.15
C LEU A 98 9.10 -4.00 16.40
N ILE A 99 9.39 -2.73 16.16
CA ILE A 99 9.56 -1.72 17.21
C ILE A 99 8.43 -0.70 17.18
N LEU A 100 8.08 -0.15 18.34
CA LEU A 100 7.14 0.97 18.46
C LEU A 100 7.95 2.24 18.71
N VAL A 101 7.66 3.27 17.93
CA VAL A 101 8.33 4.58 17.99
C VAL A 101 7.29 5.66 18.28
N ASN A 102 7.60 6.58 19.18
CA ASN A 102 6.75 7.73 19.48
C ASN A 102 7.04 8.90 18.50
N HIS A 103 6.24 9.97 18.58
CA HIS A 103 6.37 11.14 17.70
C HIS A 103 7.68 11.94 17.88
N HIS A 104 8.49 11.64 18.89
CA HIS A 104 9.84 12.21 19.07
C HIS A 104 10.97 11.37 18.46
N GLY A 105 10.65 10.22 17.85
CA GLY A 105 11.62 9.29 17.28
C GLY A 105 12.29 8.37 18.29
N GLU A 106 11.71 8.27 19.48
CA GLU A 106 12.20 7.38 20.53
C GLU A 106 11.55 6.01 20.39
N VAL A 107 12.39 4.97 20.48
CA VAL A 107 11.89 3.59 20.53
C VAL A 107 11.36 3.33 21.94
N VAL A 108 10.06 3.15 22.05
CA VAL A 108 9.38 2.91 23.34
C VAL A 108 9.06 1.43 23.57
N TYR A 109 9.15 0.61 22.53
CA TYR A 109 9.01 -0.84 22.62
C TYR A 109 9.93 -1.52 21.58
N GLY A 110 10.48 -2.69 21.96
CA GLY A 110 11.40 -3.48 21.13
C GLY A 110 12.84 -3.33 21.57
N LYS A 111 13.76 -3.98 20.82
CA LYS A 111 15.19 -4.11 21.20
C LYS A 111 16.15 -3.45 20.22
N HIS A 112 15.63 -2.94 19.09
CA HIS A 112 16.43 -2.46 17.98
C HIS A 112 16.26 -0.97 17.78
N SER A 113 17.21 -0.36 17.07
CA SER A 113 17.15 1.05 16.71
C SER A 113 16.20 1.30 15.54
N VAL A 114 15.65 2.51 15.47
CA VAL A 114 14.92 3.00 14.30
C VAL A 114 15.88 3.66 13.31
N ASN A 115 15.57 3.62 12.03
CA ASN A 115 16.21 4.48 11.03
C ASN A 115 15.66 5.90 11.16
N ARG A 116 16.50 6.86 11.56
CA ARG A 116 16.09 8.24 11.82
C ARG A 116 15.54 8.95 10.57
N ALA A 117 16.11 8.72 9.40
CA ALA A 117 15.62 9.33 8.16
C ALA A 117 14.20 8.85 7.82
N ALA A 118 13.93 7.55 8.06
CA ALA A 118 12.60 6.98 7.95
C ALA A 118 11.60 7.64 8.88
N TYR A 119 12.02 7.76 10.12
CA TYR A 119 11.19 8.34 11.17
C TYR A 119 10.68 9.74 10.77
N VAL A 120 11.56 10.64 10.33
CA VAL A 120 11.22 12.04 10.08
C VAL A 120 10.09 12.18 9.05
N LEU A 121 10.19 11.50 7.92
CA LEU A 121 9.18 11.61 6.86
C LEU A 121 7.86 10.91 7.26
N HIS A 122 7.95 9.68 7.78
CA HIS A 122 6.77 8.93 8.18
C HIS A 122 6.02 9.59 9.34
N ALA A 123 6.73 10.06 10.37
CA ALA A 123 6.13 10.78 11.49
C ALA A 123 5.41 12.04 11.06
N ALA A 124 6.01 12.82 10.15
CA ALA A 124 5.39 14.02 9.61
C ALA A 124 4.11 13.72 8.84
N VAL A 125 4.11 12.68 7.98
CA VAL A 125 2.91 12.23 7.26
C VAL A 125 1.84 11.78 8.25
N HIS A 126 2.17 10.92 9.22
CA HIS A 126 1.20 10.47 10.22
C HIS A 126 0.64 11.62 11.06
N THR A 127 1.44 12.64 11.37
CA THR A 127 1.00 13.81 12.13
C THR A 127 0.04 14.68 11.32
N ALA A 128 0.38 14.94 10.05
CA ALA A 128 -0.43 15.77 9.16
C ALA A 128 -1.73 15.09 8.69
N ARG A 129 -1.74 13.74 8.67
CA ARG A 129 -2.78 12.89 8.09
C ARG A 129 -3.33 11.89 9.13
N PRO A 130 -4.28 12.29 10.00
CA PRO A 130 -4.91 11.37 10.96
C PRO A 130 -5.67 10.20 10.30
N ASP A 131 -6.11 10.37 9.06
CA ASP A 131 -6.75 9.35 8.22
C ASP A 131 -5.76 8.27 7.75
N VAL A 132 -4.47 8.56 7.73
CA VAL A 132 -3.43 7.60 7.34
C VAL A 132 -3.13 6.69 8.53
N ILE A 133 -3.48 5.40 8.34
CA ILE A 133 -3.14 4.34 9.29
C ILE A 133 -1.78 3.74 8.96
N ALA A 134 -1.45 3.58 7.67
CA ALA A 134 -0.16 3.04 7.25
C ALA A 134 0.47 3.86 6.13
N ALA A 135 1.80 3.89 6.12
CA ALA A 135 2.61 4.50 5.07
C ALA A 135 3.73 3.55 4.66
N ALA A 136 4.01 3.48 3.36
CA ALA A 136 5.02 2.59 2.79
C ALA A 136 5.99 3.37 1.90
N HIS A 137 7.29 3.08 2.06
CA HIS A 137 8.37 3.59 1.24
C HIS A 137 9.47 2.55 1.11
N ALA A 138 10.06 2.44 -0.07
CA ALA A 138 11.27 1.64 -0.33
C ALA A 138 12.03 2.18 -1.53
N HIS A 139 13.32 1.83 -1.61
CA HIS A 139 14.19 2.21 -2.72
C HIS A 139 14.08 1.22 -3.89
N SER A 140 12.85 0.97 -4.35
CA SER A 140 12.58 0.07 -5.47
C SER A 140 13.16 0.62 -6.78
N VAL A 141 13.51 -0.29 -7.71
CA VAL A 141 14.29 0.09 -8.91
C VAL A 141 13.55 1.08 -9.79
N TYR A 142 12.27 0.78 -10.10
CA TYR A 142 11.49 1.65 -11.00
C TYR A 142 10.97 2.89 -10.30
N GLY A 143 10.69 2.82 -8.99
CA GLY A 143 10.36 3.99 -8.18
C GLY A 143 11.51 5.00 -8.16
N LYS A 144 12.76 4.55 -7.92
CA LYS A 144 13.94 5.42 -8.01
C LYS A 144 14.14 6.00 -9.42
N ALA A 145 14.11 5.13 -10.44
CA ALA A 145 14.30 5.55 -11.82
C ALA A 145 13.23 6.56 -12.25
N PHE A 146 11.97 6.30 -11.92
CA PHE A 146 10.86 7.18 -12.25
C PHE A 146 10.93 8.51 -11.51
N SER A 147 11.27 8.48 -10.22
CA SER A 147 11.39 9.70 -9.40
C SER A 147 12.44 10.67 -9.92
N SER A 148 13.48 10.19 -10.64
CA SER A 148 14.52 11.03 -11.22
C SER A 148 14.03 11.88 -12.42
N LEU A 149 12.87 11.54 -13.00
CA LEU A 149 12.28 12.32 -14.09
C LEU A 149 11.55 13.59 -13.59
N GLY A 150 11.15 13.62 -12.31
CA GLY A 150 10.40 14.76 -11.75
C GLY A 150 9.04 14.99 -12.41
N ILE A 151 8.39 13.93 -12.89
CA ILE A 151 7.08 13.97 -13.54
C ILE A 151 6.06 13.14 -12.76
N PRO A 152 4.75 13.47 -12.84
CA PRO A 152 3.71 12.64 -12.26
C PRO A 152 3.54 11.31 -13.00
N LEU A 153 2.93 10.34 -12.32
CA LEU A 153 2.48 9.11 -12.95
C LEU A 153 1.24 9.40 -13.81
N ASP A 154 1.34 9.10 -15.09
CA ASP A 154 0.29 9.36 -16.07
C ASP A 154 -0.74 8.21 -16.15
N PRO A 155 -1.98 8.48 -16.56
CA PRO A 155 -3.00 7.46 -16.78
C PRO A 155 -2.75 6.70 -18.10
N LEU A 156 -1.72 5.88 -18.16
CA LEU A 156 -1.35 5.11 -19.35
C LEU A 156 -1.92 3.70 -19.37
N THR A 157 -2.23 3.16 -18.20
CA THR A 157 -2.81 1.82 -18.02
C THR A 157 -4.01 1.90 -17.09
N GLN A 158 -4.86 0.89 -17.11
CA GLN A 158 -6.01 0.83 -16.18
C GLN A 158 -5.54 0.99 -14.72
N ASP A 159 -4.48 0.30 -14.33
CA ASP A 159 -3.96 0.33 -12.96
C ASP A 159 -3.43 1.71 -12.57
N SER A 160 -2.76 2.42 -13.50
CA SER A 160 -2.25 3.76 -13.23
C SER A 160 -3.36 4.79 -13.01
N CYS A 161 -4.57 4.53 -13.49
CA CYS A 161 -5.72 5.40 -13.22
C CYS A 161 -6.09 5.47 -11.73
N ALA A 162 -5.74 4.47 -10.91
CA ALA A 162 -5.92 4.55 -9.47
C ALA A 162 -5.14 5.72 -8.85
N PHE A 163 -4.09 6.19 -9.51
CA PHE A 163 -3.26 7.32 -9.08
C PHE A 163 -3.57 8.62 -9.83
N TYR A 164 -4.52 8.61 -10.77
CA TYR A 164 -4.88 9.80 -11.53
C TYR A 164 -5.43 10.90 -10.61
N GLU A 165 -4.79 12.08 -10.60
CA GLU A 165 -5.01 13.17 -9.64
C GLU A 165 -4.85 12.75 -8.15
N GLN A 166 -4.19 11.61 -7.90
CA GLN A 166 -3.92 11.07 -6.58
C GLN A 166 -2.42 10.81 -6.35
N ASN A 167 -1.56 11.39 -7.21
CA ASN A 167 -0.12 11.39 -7.04
C ASN A 167 0.45 12.79 -7.20
N VAL A 168 1.52 13.10 -6.46
CA VAL A 168 2.20 14.39 -6.46
C VAL A 168 3.71 14.22 -6.55
N VAL A 169 4.38 15.12 -7.27
CA VAL A 169 5.84 15.20 -7.31
C VAL A 169 6.30 16.17 -6.23
N ILE A 170 7.22 15.73 -5.37
CA ILE A 170 7.86 16.55 -4.35
C ILE A 170 9.33 16.71 -4.73
N ALA A 171 9.69 17.90 -5.20
CA ALA A 171 11.01 18.21 -5.72
C ALA A 171 11.98 18.78 -4.67
N ASP A 172 11.48 19.03 -3.45
CA ASP A 172 12.25 19.64 -2.40
C ASP A 172 13.41 18.75 -1.93
N HIS A 173 14.47 19.38 -1.45
CA HIS A 173 15.69 18.74 -0.94
C HIS A 173 16.54 18.00 -1.99
N GLY A 174 16.21 18.02 -3.29
CA GLY A 174 17.05 17.50 -4.38
C GLY A 174 17.53 16.06 -4.24
N GLY A 175 16.73 15.20 -3.55
CA GLY A 175 17.11 13.81 -3.25
C GLY A 175 18.06 13.65 -2.07
N ALA A 176 18.34 14.71 -1.30
CA ALA A 176 19.16 14.62 -0.09
C ALA A 176 18.45 13.80 1.00
N VAL A 177 19.24 13.16 1.86
CA VAL A 177 18.71 12.43 3.04
C VAL A 177 18.11 13.44 4.00
N VAL A 178 16.87 13.19 4.45
CA VAL A 178 16.11 14.08 5.32
C VAL A 178 16.30 13.66 6.79
N PHE A 179 16.86 14.53 7.60
CA PHE A 179 17.04 14.34 9.05
C PHE A 179 16.35 15.41 9.88
N GLU A 180 15.98 16.52 9.26
CA GLU A 180 15.40 17.67 9.93
C GLU A 180 13.87 17.57 9.96
N GLU A 181 13.26 17.78 11.13
CA GLU A 181 11.80 17.74 11.27
C GLU A 181 11.09 18.79 10.40
N ALA A 182 11.73 19.95 10.15
CA ALA A 182 11.17 20.98 9.27
C ALA A 182 10.97 20.41 7.86
N ALA A 183 11.99 19.74 7.30
CA ALA A 183 11.90 19.13 6.00
C ALA A 183 10.85 17.99 5.93
N GLY A 184 10.65 17.26 7.04
CA GLY A 184 9.55 16.30 7.16
C GLY A 184 8.17 16.97 7.08
N ARG A 185 8.00 18.12 7.74
CA ARG A 185 6.75 18.90 7.68
C ARG A 185 6.49 19.43 6.26
N ASP A 186 7.50 19.99 5.62
CA ASP A 186 7.40 20.49 4.24
C ASP A 186 7.02 19.36 3.28
N PHE A 187 7.61 18.16 3.44
CA PHE A 187 7.24 16.96 2.70
C PHE A 187 5.78 16.57 2.91
N ALA A 188 5.32 16.53 4.16
CA ALA A 188 3.95 16.14 4.48
C ALA A 188 2.94 17.17 3.96
N GLU A 189 3.25 18.47 4.00
CA GLU A 189 2.44 19.54 3.42
C GLU A 189 2.33 19.39 1.90
N ALA A 190 3.46 19.17 1.21
CA ALA A 190 3.49 18.95 -0.23
C ALA A 190 2.77 17.64 -0.64
N PHE A 191 2.86 16.61 0.20
CA PHE A 191 2.12 15.36 -0.04
C PHE A 191 0.60 15.58 0.00
N GLY A 192 0.12 16.46 0.85
CA GLY A 192 -1.31 16.81 0.97
C GLY A 192 -2.18 15.58 1.16
N ASN A 193 -3.30 15.54 0.44
CA ASN A 193 -4.27 14.45 0.53
C ASN A 193 -4.08 13.35 -0.55
N HIS A 194 -2.95 13.36 -1.24
CA HIS A 194 -2.69 12.37 -2.29
C HIS A 194 -2.44 10.97 -1.69
N ARG A 195 -2.66 9.95 -2.50
CA ARG A 195 -2.38 8.54 -2.18
C ARG A 195 -0.91 8.21 -2.32
N ALA A 196 -0.24 8.82 -3.29
CA ALA A 196 1.17 8.59 -3.58
C ALA A 196 1.93 9.90 -3.70
N ALA A 197 3.17 9.91 -3.26
CA ALA A 197 4.13 10.98 -3.51
C ALA A 197 5.37 10.44 -4.20
N ILE A 198 5.81 11.13 -5.23
CA ILE A 198 7.06 10.89 -5.94
C ILE A 198 8.08 11.86 -5.35
N HIS A 199 8.92 11.38 -4.45
CA HIS A 199 10.00 12.18 -3.90
C HIS A 199 11.14 12.18 -4.92
N GLN A 200 11.35 13.32 -5.57
CA GLN A 200 12.28 13.43 -6.70
C GLN A 200 13.68 12.97 -6.33
N ASN A 201 14.31 12.18 -7.21
CA ASN A 201 15.63 11.56 -7.06
C ASN A 201 15.77 10.60 -5.85
N HIS A 202 14.67 10.15 -5.26
CA HIS A 202 14.70 9.31 -4.07
C HIS A 202 13.88 8.03 -4.27
N GLY A 203 12.59 8.16 -4.60
CA GLY A 203 11.67 7.04 -4.75
C GLY A 203 10.23 7.51 -4.61
N HIS A 204 9.34 6.59 -4.23
CA HIS A 204 7.94 6.95 -4.01
C HIS A 204 7.46 6.51 -2.62
N PHE A 205 6.40 7.16 -2.17
CA PHE A 205 5.67 6.88 -0.94
C PHE A 205 4.22 6.59 -1.27
N THR A 206 3.60 5.71 -0.52
CA THR A 206 2.16 5.48 -0.57
C THR A 206 1.58 5.42 0.83
N VAL A 207 0.31 5.78 0.95
CA VAL A 207 -0.42 5.79 2.22
C VAL A 207 -1.76 5.08 2.08
N GLY A 208 -2.32 4.65 3.20
CA GLY A 208 -3.62 3.99 3.24
C GLY A 208 -4.24 3.93 4.62
N ALA A 209 -5.52 3.58 4.66
CA ALA A 209 -6.29 3.31 5.88
C ALA A 209 -5.97 1.94 6.50
N SER A 210 -5.09 1.17 5.88
CA SER A 210 -4.56 -0.11 6.38
C SER A 210 -3.17 -0.36 5.80
N VAL A 211 -2.42 -1.30 6.41
CA VAL A 211 -1.15 -1.80 5.85
C VAL A 211 -1.40 -2.40 4.46
N ASP A 212 -2.46 -3.18 4.34
CA ASP A 212 -2.86 -3.85 3.09
C ASP A 212 -3.01 -2.85 1.94
N GLU A 213 -3.75 -1.78 2.17
CA GLU A 213 -3.96 -0.73 1.19
C GLU A 213 -2.66 -0.02 0.82
N ALA A 214 -1.94 0.50 1.81
CA ALA A 214 -0.72 1.27 1.57
C ALA A 214 0.33 0.47 0.79
N VAL A 215 0.50 -0.81 1.15
CA VAL A 215 1.49 -1.71 0.54
C VAL A 215 1.08 -2.14 -0.86
N PHE A 216 -0.22 -2.47 -1.07
CA PHE A 216 -0.67 -2.76 -2.42
C PHE A 216 -0.46 -1.57 -3.35
N TRP A 217 -0.81 -0.35 -2.91
CA TRP A 217 -0.58 0.86 -3.72
C TRP A 217 0.90 1.08 -4.02
N PHE A 218 1.80 0.73 -3.08
CA PHE A 218 3.24 0.80 -3.35
C PHE A 218 3.66 -0.14 -4.47
N VAL A 219 3.26 -1.40 -4.39
CA VAL A 219 3.56 -2.42 -5.43
C VAL A 219 2.94 -2.02 -6.78
N CYS A 220 1.70 -1.55 -6.76
CA CYS A 220 1.00 -1.10 -7.96
C CYS A 220 1.70 0.10 -8.60
N PHE A 221 2.09 1.10 -7.81
CA PHE A 221 2.84 2.27 -8.29
C PHE A 221 4.16 1.87 -8.95
N GLU A 222 4.94 1.00 -8.31
CA GLU A 222 6.20 0.47 -8.86
C GLU A 222 5.99 -0.17 -10.23
N ARG A 223 4.92 -0.97 -10.40
CA ARG A 223 4.59 -1.62 -11.68
C ARG A 223 4.10 -0.61 -12.72
N CYS A 224 3.34 0.39 -12.33
CA CYS A 224 2.92 1.46 -13.21
C CYS A 224 4.11 2.34 -13.65
N ALA A 225 5.03 2.66 -12.75
CA ALA A 225 6.28 3.36 -13.07
C ALA A 225 7.13 2.57 -14.07
N GLN A 226 7.27 1.26 -13.88
CA GLN A 226 7.94 0.36 -14.83
C GLN A 226 7.29 0.43 -16.21
N ALA A 227 5.95 0.34 -16.26
CA ALA A 227 5.20 0.37 -17.51
C ALA A 227 5.33 1.72 -18.23
N GLN A 228 5.24 2.84 -17.49
CA GLN A 228 5.40 4.18 -18.06
C GLN A 228 6.82 4.39 -18.62
N LEU A 229 7.86 4.01 -17.87
CA LEU A 229 9.26 4.09 -18.34
C LEU A 229 9.46 3.28 -19.64
N ALA A 230 8.93 2.05 -19.69
CA ALA A 230 9.02 1.19 -20.87
C ALA A 230 8.27 1.79 -22.07
N ALA A 231 7.06 2.33 -21.85
CA ALA A 231 6.28 2.98 -22.90
C ALA A 231 6.98 4.23 -23.46
N MET A 232 7.55 5.08 -22.58
CA MET A 232 8.30 6.26 -22.96
C MET A 232 9.57 5.93 -23.74
N ALA A 233 10.25 4.84 -23.39
CA ALA A 233 11.43 4.36 -24.14
C ALA A 233 11.06 3.83 -25.54
N ALA A 234 9.84 3.33 -25.71
CA ALA A 234 9.35 2.80 -27.00
C ALA A 234 8.74 3.87 -27.93
N GLY A 235 8.37 5.04 -27.40
CA GLY A 235 7.75 6.11 -28.17
C GLY A 235 6.96 7.09 -27.31
N THR A 236 5.98 7.77 -27.93
CA THR A 236 5.10 8.72 -27.22
C THR A 236 3.86 7.96 -26.74
N PRO A 237 3.67 7.77 -25.42
CA PRO A 237 2.50 7.09 -24.88
C PRO A 237 1.20 7.84 -25.19
N LYS A 238 0.10 7.10 -25.30
CA LYS A 238 -1.24 7.66 -25.39
C LYS A 238 -1.90 7.57 -24.02
N HIS A 239 -2.33 8.71 -23.52
CA HIS A 239 -3.03 8.79 -22.24
C HIS A 239 -4.46 8.26 -22.37
N ILE A 240 -4.95 7.62 -21.31
CA ILE A 240 -6.36 7.32 -21.15
C ILE A 240 -7.10 8.66 -21.03
N PRO A 241 -8.23 8.86 -21.74
CA PRO A 241 -8.99 10.11 -21.65
C PRO A 241 -9.42 10.44 -20.21
N HIS A 242 -9.48 11.71 -19.87
CA HIS A 242 -9.79 12.20 -18.52
C HIS A 242 -11.01 11.53 -17.90
N GLU A 243 -12.15 11.52 -18.61
CA GLU A 243 -13.40 10.92 -18.10
C GLU A 243 -13.24 9.42 -17.77
N SER A 244 -12.51 8.67 -18.60
CA SER A 244 -12.24 7.25 -18.38
C SER A 244 -11.26 7.03 -17.22
N ALA A 245 -10.26 7.91 -17.07
CA ALA A 245 -9.31 7.84 -15.96
C ALA A 245 -9.99 8.15 -14.61
N VAL A 246 -10.84 9.18 -14.57
CA VAL A 246 -11.67 9.51 -13.39
C VAL A 246 -12.61 8.37 -13.05
N TYR A 247 -13.35 7.84 -14.03
CA TYR A 247 -14.25 6.71 -13.82
C TYR A 247 -13.50 5.50 -13.22
N THR A 248 -12.34 5.17 -13.78
CA THR A 248 -11.54 4.04 -13.27
C THR A 248 -11.02 4.31 -11.86
N ARG A 249 -10.52 5.52 -11.56
CA ARG A 249 -10.10 5.90 -10.22
C ARG A 249 -11.24 5.72 -9.20
N GLU A 250 -12.43 6.17 -9.52
CA GLU A 250 -13.59 6.12 -8.61
C GLU A 250 -14.08 4.70 -8.36
N ASN A 251 -13.97 3.80 -9.35
CA ASN A 251 -14.46 2.43 -9.24
C ASN A 251 -13.40 1.41 -8.83
N ALA A 252 -12.11 1.65 -9.12
CA ALA A 252 -11.01 0.74 -8.83
C ALA A 252 -9.93 1.33 -7.92
N GLY A 253 -10.04 2.60 -7.50
CA GLY A 253 -9.07 3.27 -6.64
C GLY A 253 -9.53 3.44 -5.19
N SER A 254 -10.47 2.67 -4.68
CA SER A 254 -10.93 2.78 -3.30
C SER A 254 -9.99 2.08 -2.31
N ALA A 255 -10.09 2.44 -1.02
CA ALA A 255 -9.37 1.75 0.06
C ALA A 255 -9.70 0.25 0.11
N ILE A 256 -10.97 -0.11 -0.09
CA ILE A 256 -11.42 -1.51 -0.15
C ILE A 256 -10.77 -2.23 -1.33
N THR A 257 -10.67 -1.60 -2.48
CA THR A 257 -9.99 -2.18 -3.65
C THR A 257 -8.52 -2.43 -3.37
N GLY A 258 -7.82 -1.48 -2.76
CA GLY A 258 -6.42 -1.65 -2.33
C GLY A 258 -6.26 -2.82 -1.36
N TRP A 259 -7.15 -2.90 -0.37
CA TRP A 259 -7.20 -4.02 0.57
C TRP A 259 -7.43 -5.36 -0.15
N MET A 260 -8.44 -5.45 -1.05
CA MET A 260 -8.75 -6.68 -1.78
C MET A 260 -7.57 -7.18 -2.61
N HIS A 261 -6.90 -6.29 -3.31
CA HIS A 261 -5.74 -6.64 -4.13
C HIS A 261 -4.52 -7.12 -3.32
N PHE A 262 -4.43 -6.75 -2.05
CA PHE A 262 -3.40 -7.24 -1.16
C PHE A 262 -3.65 -8.69 -0.71
N GLN A 263 -4.90 -9.16 -0.67
CA GLN A 263 -5.22 -10.48 -0.10
C GLN A 263 -4.51 -11.66 -0.79
N PRO A 264 -4.36 -11.73 -2.12
CA PRO A 264 -3.56 -12.78 -2.75
C PRO A 264 -2.09 -12.80 -2.28
N LEU A 265 -1.48 -11.62 -2.11
CA LEU A 265 -0.10 -11.49 -1.60
C LEU A 265 0.00 -11.95 -0.14
N TRP A 266 -0.99 -11.58 0.67
CA TRP A 266 -1.11 -12.00 2.05
C TRP A 266 -1.27 -13.52 2.18
N GLN A 267 -2.17 -14.11 1.38
CA GLN A 267 -2.37 -15.56 1.35
C GLN A 267 -1.07 -16.29 1.02
N GLU A 268 -0.37 -15.84 0.00
CA GLU A 268 0.91 -16.44 -0.42
C GLU A 268 1.94 -16.37 0.70
N ILE A 269 2.14 -15.19 1.33
CA ILE A 269 3.16 -15.02 2.37
C ILE A 269 2.84 -15.86 3.61
N CYS A 270 1.57 -15.97 4.01
CA CYS A 270 1.16 -16.80 5.15
C CYS A 270 1.45 -18.29 4.92
N GLN A 271 1.32 -18.77 3.68
CA GLN A 271 1.58 -20.17 3.33
C GLN A 271 3.07 -20.49 3.26
N THR A 272 3.87 -19.56 2.78
CA THR A 272 5.28 -19.82 2.50
C THR A 272 6.23 -19.42 3.64
N ASP A 273 5.81 -18.51 4.51
CA ASP A 273 6.61 -17.95 5.59
C ASP A 273 5.86 -17.93 6.94
N PRO A 274 5.43 -19.09 7.45
CA PRO A 274 4.62 -19.16 8.67
C PRO A 274 5.33 -18.61 9.92
N ASP A 275 6.66 -18.57 9.93
CA ASP A 275 7.48 -17.98 11.00
C ASP A 275 7.38 -16.44 11.10
N LEU A 276 6.67 -15.79 10.18
CA LEU A 276 6.42 -14.34 10.30
C LEU A 276 5.61 -13.98 11.54
N PHE A 277 4.81 -14.92 12.05
CA PHE A 277 3.93 -14.72 13.22
C PHE A 277 4.65 -14.85 14.57
N ASP A 278 5.92 -15.28 14.58
CA ASP A 278 6.75 -15.47 15.79
C ASP A 278 7.07 -14.15 16.53
#